data_00813f48c4423ef95a23e34826325b9f
#
_entry.id   00813f48c4423ef95a23e34826325b9f
#
_cell.length_a   1.000
_cell.length_b   1.000
_cell.length_c   1.000
_cell.angle_alpha   90.00
_cell.angle_beta   90.00
_cell.angle_gamma   90.00
#
_symmetry.space_group_name_H-M   'P 1'
#
loop_
_entity.id
_entity.type
_entity.pdbx_description
1 polymer ?
#
loop_
_entity_poly.entity_id
_entity_poly.type
_entity_poly.pdbx_seq_one_letter_code
_entity_poly.pdbx_strand_id
1 'polypeptide(L)'
;MKYPYLVARKSGRKKYYHFRSFIPKDLILKFHGRKEFQISLKNVTNEKKLMISIYLKTLTEQMFHDIRNGGNITIDDIKDYLKSEVRKYK
;
A
#
# COMPACT_ATOMS: atom_id res chain seq x y z
N MET A 1 11.16 14.37 -9.28
CA MET A 1 10.72 14.20 -7.89
C MET A 1 10.34 12.75 -7.64
N LYS A 2 10.94 12.12 -6.64
CA LYS A 2 10.63 10.74 -6.30
C LYS A 2 9.47 10.69 -5.32
N TYR A 3 8.53 9.79 -5.60
CA TYR A 3 7.40 9.54 -4.71
C TYR A 3 7.73 8.32 -3.84
N PRO A 4 7.90 8.48 -2.51
CA PRO A 4 8.41 7.39 -1.66
C PRO A 4 7.48 6.18 -1.58
N TYR A 5 6.21 6.34 -1.91
CA TYR A 5 5.22 5.27 -1.82
C TYR A 5 4.89 4.65 -3.17
N LEU A 6 5.57 5.07 -4.24
CA LEU A 6 5.30 4.57 -5.58
C LEU A 6 6.52 3.88 -6.15
N VAL A 7 6.30 2.69 -6.73
CA VAL A 7 7.33 1.91 -7.41
C VAL A 7 6.90 1.71 -8.84
N ALA A 8 7.76 2.09 -9.80
CA ALA A 8 7.48 1.90 -11.22
C ALA A 8 7.63 0.44 -11.61
N ARG A 9 6.67 -0.05 -12.40
CA ARG A 9 6.70 -1.40 -12.97
C ARG A 9 6.42 -1.30 -14.47
N LYS A 10 6.89 -2.29 -15.23
CA LYS A 10 6.62 -2.40 -16.64
C LYS A 10 5.94 -3.72 -16.94
N SER A 11 4.93 -3.67 -17.82
CA SER A 11 4.29 -4.87 -18.34
C SER A 11 4.22 -4.69 -19.87
N GLY A 12 5.14 -5.35 -20.59
CA GLY A 12 5.31 -5.12 -22.01
C GLY A 12 5.73 -3.67 -22.28
N ARG A 13 4.95 -2.95 -23.08
CA ARG A 13 5.20 -1.55 -23.41
C ARG A 13 4.54 -0.57 -22.45
N LYS A 14 3.72 -1.09 -21.51
CA LYS A 14 2.98 -0.24 -20.57
C LYS A 14 3.75 -0.07 -19.29
N LYS A 15 3.77 1.15 -18.79
CA LYS A 15 4.33 1.48 -17.49
C LYS A 15 3.19 1.72 -16.51
N TYR A 16 3.30 1.12 -15.31
CA TYR A 16 2.32 1.31 -14.26
C TYR A 16 3.05 1.39 -12.92
N TYR A 17 2.30 1.64 -11.85
CA TYR A 17 2.90 1.83 -10.53
C TYR A 17 2.30 0.88 -9.52
N HIS A 18 3.12 0.54 -8.51
CA HIS A 18 2.68 -0.13 -7.30
C HIS A 18 2.76 0.85 -6.15
N PHE A 19 1.79 0.80 -5.26
CA PHE A 19 1.89 1.43 -3.96
C PHE A 19 2.73 0.52 -3.07
N ARG A 20 3.79 1.06 -2.46
CA ARG A 20 4.66 0.33 -1.55
C ARG A 20 4.56 0.91 -0.15
N SER A 21 4.30 0.06 0.83
CA SER A 21 4.27 0.43 2.24
C SER A 21 5.34 -0.33 3.00
N PHE A 22 6.15 0.40 3.75
CA PHE A 22 7.11 -0.21 4.65
C PHE A 22 6.45 -0.51 5.99
N ILE A 23 6.71 -1.71 6.52
CA ILE A 23 6.18 -2.12 7.82
C ILE A 23 7.09 -1.55 8.90
N PRO A 24 6.53 -0.86 9.92
CA PRO A 24 7.34 -0.33 11.02
C PRO A 24 8.13 -1.42 11.74
N LYS A 25 9.32 -1.07 12.21
CA LYS A 25 10.23 -2.04 12.85
C LYS A 25 9.57 -2.79 14.01
N ASP A 26 8.75 -2.11 14.80
CA ASP A 26 8.08 -2.71 15.95
C ASP A 26 7.01 -3.72 15.55
N LEU A 27 6.56 -3.72 14.29
CA LEU A 27 5.53 -4.63 13.79
C LEU A 27 6.07 -5.73 12.90
N ILE A 28 7.33 -5.68 12.51
CA ILE A 28 7.91 -6.67 11.58
C ILE A 28 7.74 -8.10 12.10
N LEU A 29 7.98 -8.32 13.40
CA LEU A 29 7.84 -9.66 13.97
C LEU A 29 6.40 -10.17 13.95
N LYS A 30 5.42 -9.27 14.11
CA LYS A 30 4.01 -9.64 14.01
C LYS A 30 3.62 -10.11 12.62
N PHE A 31 4.37 -9.68 11.60
CA PHE A 31 4.13 -10.05 10.21
C PHE A 31 5.18 -11.03 9.71
N HIS A 32 5.70 -11.88 10.59
CA HIS A 32 6.62 -12.97 10.25
C HIS A 32 7.92 -12.50 9.58
N GLY A 33 8.42 -11.34 9.99
CA GLY A 33 9.65 -10.78 9.48
C GLY A 33 9.51 -10.00 8.18
N ARG A 34 8.29 -9.79 7.71
CA ARG A 34 8.03 -9.05 6.47
C ARG A 34 8.30 -7.56 6.68
N LYS A 35 9.07 -6.96 5.76
CA LYS A 35 9.51 -5.56 5.88
C LYS A 35 8.68 -4.59 5.07
N GLU A 36 7.98 -5.07 4.04
CA GLU A 36 7.16 -4.22 3.18
C GLU A 36 6.08 -5.04 2.49
N PHE A 37 5.10 -4.34 1.93
CA PHE A 37 4.15 -4.95 0.99
C PHE A 37 3.84 -3.96 -0.13
N GLN A 38 3.32 -4.47 -1.24
CA GLN A 38 2.97 -3.66 -2.41
C GLN A 38 1.58 -4.07 -2.91
N ILE A 39 0.85 -3.10 -3.46
CA ILE A 39 -0.37 -3.37 -4.21
C ILE A 39 -0.31 -2.66 -5.55
N SER A 40 -0.91 -3.27 -6.58
CA SER A 40 -0.87 -2.73 -7.93
C SER A 40 -1.82 -1.54 -8.07
N LEU A 41 -1.35 -0.49 -8.72
CA LEU A 41 -2.16 0.66 -9.13
C LEU A 41 -2.36 0.66 -10.65
N LYS A 42 -2.34 -0.52 -11.26
CA LYS A 42 -2.39 -0.67 -12.72
C LYS A 42 -3.63 -0.01 -13.35
N ASN A 43 -4.75 -0.02 -12.65
CA ASN A 43 -6.00 0.54 -13.15
C ASN A 43 -6.22 1.99 -12.75
N VAL A 44 -5.22 2.62 -12.12
CA VAL A 44 -5.30 4.01 -11.69
C VAL A 44 -4.60 4.90 -12.71
N THR A 45 -5.23 6.01 -13.09
CA THR A 45 -4.63 6.94 -14.03
C THR A 45 -3.39 7.60 -13.44
N ASN A 46 -2.45 8.01 -14.32
CA ASN A 46 -1.23 8.67 -13.85
C ASN A 46 -1.51 9.98 -13.10
N GLU A 47 -2.61 10.65 -13.42
CA GLU A 47 -3.00 11.89 -12.74
C GLU A 47 -3.40 11.65 -11.29
N LYS A 48 -3.99 10.49 -10.99
CA LYS A 48 -4.53 10.18 -9.66
C LYS A 48 -3.56 9.38 -8.79
N LYS A 49 -2.51 8.83 -9.36
CA LYS A 49 -1.62 7.90 -8.63
C LYS A 49 -1.00 8.51 -7.37
N LEU A 50 -0.57 9.76 -7.43
CA LEU A 50 0.04 10.41 -6.27
C LEU A 50 -0.97 10.64 -5.17
N MET A 51 -2.15 11.16 -5.51
CA MET A 51 -3.21 11.40 -4.53
C MET A 51 -3.64 10.09 -3.86
N ILE A 52 -3.80 9.04 -4.67
CA ILE A 52 -4.20 7.74 -4.16
C ILE A 52 -3.11 7.15 -3.27
N SER A 53 -1.83 7.28 -3.63
CA SER A 53 -0.74 6.76 -2.81
C SER A 53 -0.69 7.44 -1.43
N ILE A 54 -0.94 8.73 -1.37
CA ILE A 54 -1.00 9.47 -0.11
C ILE A 54 -2.19 9.00 0.74
N TYR A 55 -3.34 8.82 0.12
CA TYR A 55 -4.53 8.31 0.79
C TYR A 55 -4.29 6.89 1.35
N LEU A 56 -3.70 6.01 0.53
CA LEU A 56 -3.40 4.65 0.98
C LEU A 56 -2.38 4.64 2.11
N LYS A 57 -1.40 5.54 2.07
CA LYS A 57 -0.42 5.68 3.15
C LYS A 57 -1.10 6.05 4.46
N THR A 58 -2.03 6.99 4.42
CA THR A 58 -2.80 7.41 5.60
C THR A 58 -3.60 6.23 6.17
N LEU A 59 -4.28 5.47 5.31
CA LEU A 59 -5.04 4.29 5.75
C LEU A 59 -4.14 3.24 6.37
N THR A 60 -2.98 3.01 5.74
CA THR A 60 -2.02 2.01 6.22
C THR A 60 -1.48 2.38 7.61
N GLU A 61 -1.15 3.65 7.83
CA GLU A 61 -0.68 4.11 9.13
C GLU A 61 -1.74 3.93 10.21
N GLN A 62 -3.00 4.19 9.87
CA GLN A 62 -4.09 3.98 10.80
C GLN A 62 -4.24 2.50 11.16
N MET A 63 -4.11 1.61 10.18
CA MET A 63 -4.14 0.17 10.44
C MET A 63 -2.98 -0.27 11.33
N PHE A 64 -1.78 0.24 11.11
CA PHE A 64 -0.64 -0.07 11.98
C PHE A 64 -0.88 0.42 13.41
N HIS A 65 -1.49 1.59 13.57
CA HIS A 65 -1.86 2.10 14.87
C HIS A 65 -2.85 1.16 15.58
N ASP A 66 -3.86 0.68 14.85
CA ASP A 66 -4.84 -0.26 15.40
C ASP A 66 -4.19 -1.58 15.82
N ILE A 67 -3.22 -2.06 15.03
CA ILE A 67 -2.48 -3.29 15.37
C ILE A 67 -1.68 -3.10 16.65
N ARG A 68 -1.04 -1.93 16.83
CA ARG A 68 -0.31 -1.63 18.06
C ARG A 68 -1.20 -1.61 19.29
N ASN A 69 -2.48 -1.27 19.10
CA ASN A 69 -3.47 -1.23 20.18
C ASN A 69 -4.25 -2.54 20.32
N GLY A 70 -3.69 -3.65 19.83
CA GLY A 70 -4.25 -4.98 20.02
C GLY A 70 -5.11 -5.49 18.87
N GLY A 71 -5.20 -4.76 17.77
CA GLY A 71 -5.92 -5.24 16.60
C GLY A 71 -5.24 -6.46 16.00
N ASN A 72 -6.04 -7.38 15.48
CA ASN A 72 -5.55 -8.62 14.87
C ASN A 72 -5.79 -8.60 13.37
N ILE A 73 -4.95 -7.85 12.65
CA ILE A 73 -5.07 -7.65 11.21
C ILE A 73 -3.86 -8.28 10.53
N THR A 74 -4.09 -9.09 9.51
CA THR A 74 -3.01 -9.71 8.73
C THR A 74 -2.61 -8.80 7.55
N ILE A 75 -1.45 -9.12 6.94
CA ILE A 75 -1.02 -8.40 5.72
C ILE A 75 -2.05 -8.58 4.61
N ASP A 76 -2.61 -9.79 4.46
CA ASP A 76 -3.62 -10.03 3.44
C ASP A 76 -4.88 -9.19 3.67
N ASP A 77 -5.30 -9.03 4.93
CA ASP A 77 -6.43 -8.15 5.27
C ASP A 77 -6.14 -6.71 4.88
N ILE A 78 -4.93 -6.22 5.16
CA ILE A 78 -4.52 -4.86 4.80
C ILE A 78 -4.56 -4.69 3.27
N LYS A 79 -3.97 -5.63 2.54
CA LYS A 79 -3.92 -5.57 1.07
C LYS A 79 -5.32 -5.60 0.47
N ASP A 80 -6.20 -6.47 0.96
CA ASP A 80 -7.57 -6.58 0.46
C ASP A 80 -8.34 -5.29 0.69
N TYR A 81 -8.21 -4.70 1.88
CA TYR A 81 -8.86 -3.43 2.18
C TYR A 81 -8.36 -2.32 1.25
N LEU A 82 -7.04 -2.19 1.10
CA LEU A 82 -6.46 -1.15 0.25
C LEU A 82 -6.86 -1.35 -1.21
N LYS A 83 -6.91 -2.59 -1.70
CA LYS A 83 -7.36 -2.87 -3.06
C LYS A 83 -8.81 -2.45 -3.26
N SER A 84 -9.68 -2.69 -2.29
CA SER A 84 -11.07 -2.27 -2.39
C SER A 84 -11.19 -0.76 -2.44
N GLU A 85 -10.35 -0.04 -1.70
CA GLU A 85 -10.35 1.42 -1.75
C GLU A 85 -9.85 1.95 -3.09
N VAL A 86 -8.84 1.31 -3.68
CA VAL A 86 -8.35 1.68 -5.02
C VAL A 86 -9.45 1.54 -6.07
N ARG A 87 -10.26 0.48 -5.98
CA ARG A 87 -11.36 0.26 -6.93
C ARG A 87 -12.38 1.38 -6.95
N LYS A 88 -12.54 2.10 -5.86
CA LYS A 88 -13.48 3.23 -5.79
C LYS A 88 -13.05 4.43 -6.64
N TYR A 89 -11.79 4.46 -7.07
CA TYR A 89 -11.21 5.57 -7.85
C TYR A 89 -11.07 5.23 -9.33
N LYS A 90 -11.80 4.29 -9.81
CA LYS A 90 -11.79 3.96 -11.24
C LYS A 90 -12.54 4.99 -12.06
#